data_7e3e3d6ae2c582fcd8cb29eb0f3b8aad
#
_entry.id   7e3e3d6ae2c582fcd8cb29eb0f3b8aad
#
_cell.length_a   1.000
_cell.length_b   1.000
_cell.length_c   1.000
_cell.angle_alpha   90.00
_cell.angle_beta   90.00
_cell.angle_gamma   90.00
#
_symmetry.space_group_name_H-M   'P 1'
#
loop_
_entity.id
_entity.type
_entity.pdbx_description
1 polymer ?
#
loop_
_entity_poly.entity_id
_entity_poly.type
_entity_poly.pdbx_seq_one_letter_code
_entity_poly.pdbx_strand_id
1 'polypeptide(L)'
;MVLVAFASGSLIGGAFFHLIPESLKRNEDWALLVVVVGILSFLVLEKFLCWRHCHEELCDLYGFVYLNLIGDGIHNFLDGMIIAGSFLVSAEMGVVTTIVILSHEVPQELGEFGVLIYAGFTKARALLFNLLSALTAVFGGMFAYFYSMHIHDLRSILLPFAAGGFIYIALVDLIPELHKRRKPKEAWLQFMFIGLGVVALWLSTMIYDY
;
A
#
# COMPACT_ATOMS: atom_id res chain seq x y z
N MET A 1 3.20 0.89 -17.91
CA MET A 1 3.77 -0.46 -17.67
C MET A 1 4.98 -0.45 -16.74
N VAL A 2 5.97 0.42 -16.95
CA VAL A 2 7.17 0.47 -16.07
C VAL A 2 6.79 0.91 -14.64
N LEU A 3 5.95 1.92 -14.50
CA LEU A 3 5.45 2.37 -13.19
C LEU A 3 4.55 1.32 -12.52
N VAL A 4 3.73 0.59 -13.29
CA VAL A 4 2.93 -0.52 -12.76
C VAL A 4 3.82 -1.66 -12.24
N ALA A 5 4.92 -1.97 -12.96
CA ALA A 5 5.91 -2.94 -12.51
C ALA A 5 6.61 -2.47 -11.22
N PHE A 6 6.99 -1.19 -11.16
CA PHE A 6 7.55 -0.59 -9.96
C PHE A 6 6.57 -0.65 -8.78
N ALA A 7 5.30 -0.27 -8.99
CA ALA A 7 4.23 -0.36 -8.00
C ALA A 7 4.06 -1.78 -7.44
N SER A 8 4.02 -2.81 -8.33
CA SER A 8 3.93 -4.21 -7.90
C SER A 8 5.07 -4.58 -6.96
N GLY A 9 6.31 -4.17 -7.31
CA GLY A 9 7.48 -4.39 -6.47
C GLY A 9 7.42 -3.63 -5.15
N SER A 10 6.97 -2.38 -5.16
CA SER A 10 6.83 -1.56 -3.95
C SER A 10 5.78 -2.13 -2.99
N LEU A 11 4.61 -2.57 -3.48
CA LEU A 11 3.59 -3.20 -2.66
C LEU A 11 4.09 -4.51 -2.03
N ILE A 12 4.79 -5.36 -2.80
CA ILE A 12 5.41 -6.58 -2.27
C ILE A 12 6.46 -6.23 -1.21
N GLY A 13 7.36 -5.30 -1.53
CA GLY A 13 8.39 -4.83 -0.61
C GLY A 13 7.80 -4.26 0.68
N GLY A 14 6.79 -3.41 0.57
CA GLY A 14 6.07 -2.82 1.71
C GLY A 14 5.41 -3.89 2.59
N ALA A 15 4.72 -4.86 1.99
CA ALA A 15 4.10 -5.95 2.74
C ALA A 15 5.14 -6.80 3.49
N PHE A 16 6.18 -7.29 2.80
CA PHE A 16 7.11 -8.28 3.35
C PHE A 16 8.25 -7.69 4.19
N PHE A 17 8.70 -6.48 3.89
CA PHE A 17 9.83 -5.87 4.61
C PHE A 17 9.40 -4.82 5.63
N HIS A 18 8.18 -4.32 5.56
CA HIS A 18 7.69 -3.29 6.49
C HIS A 18 6.49 -3.76 7.31
N LEU A 19 5.33 -4.01 6.69
CA LEU A 19 4.07 -4.26 7.42
C LEU A 19 4.05 -5.57 8.19
N ILE A 20 4.45 -6.69 7.56
CA ILE A 20 4.45 -8.01 8.22
C ILE A 20 5.48 -8.06 9.37
N PRO A 21 6.76 -7.64 9.19
CA PRO A 21 7.71 -7.64 10.31
C PRO A 21 7.26 -6.79 11.49
N GLU A 22 6.71 -5.61 11.24
CA GLU A 22 6.19 -4.75 12.30
C GLU A 22 4.98 -5.37 13.02
N SER A 23 4.12 -6.05 12.27
CA SER A 23 2.97 -6.78 12.82
C SER A 23 3.40 -7.93 13.75
N LEU A 24 4.43 -8.68 13.34
CA LEU A 24 4.96 -9.82 14.11
C LEU A 24 5.63 -9.38 15.40
N LYS A 25 6.30 -8.22 15.43
CA LYS A 25 6.86 -7.65 16.68
C LYS A 25 5.79 -7.39 17.74
N ARG A 26 4.53 -7.25 17.36
CA ARG A 26 3.42 -6.87 18.24
C ARG A 26 2.51 -8.02 18.64
N ASN A 27 2.25 -8.96 17.73
CA ASN A 27 1.30 -10.05 17.90
C ASN A 27 1.69 -11.26 17.05
N GLU A 28 2.63 -12.06 17.53
CA GLU A 28 3.20 -13.19 16.79
C GLU A 28 2.15 -14.24 16.39
N ASP A 29 1.21 -14.57 17.30
CA ASP A 29 0.35 -15.75 17.15
C ASP A 29 -0.74 -15.62 16.07
N TRP A 30 -1.22 -14.41 15.80
CA TRP A 30 -2.36 -14.20 14.91
C TRP A 30 -2.14 -13.17 13.78
N ALA A 31 -1.00 -12.47 13.77
CA ALA A 31 -0.70 -11.49 12.74
C ALA A 31 -0.79 -12.08 11.33
N LEU A 32 -0.21 -13.27 11.11
CA LEU A 32 -0.28 -13.96 9.81
C LEU A 32 -1.71 -14.38 9.45
N LEU A 33 -2.55 -14.73 10.43
CA LEU A 33 -3.95 -15.01 10.18
C LEU A 33 -4.67 -13.75 9.67
N VAL A 34 -4.38 -12.58 10.24
CA VAL A 34 -4.97 -11.31 9.78
C VAL A 34 -4.47 -10.93 8.40
N VAL A 35 -3.21 -11.22 8.03
CA VAL A 35 -2.73 -11.08 6.65
C VAL A 35 -3.61 -11.91 5.70
N VAL A 36 -3.88 -13.17 6.04
CA VAL A 36 -4.75 -14.04 5.22
C VAL A 36 -6.17 -13.47 5.15
N VAL A 37 -6.72 -12.98 6.27
CA VAL A 37 -8.03 -12.32 6.30
C VAL A 37 -8.02 -11.07 5.41
N GLY A 38 -6.94 -10.28 5.41
CA GLY A 38 -6.75 -9.14 4.51
C GLY A 38 -6.83 -9.58 3.04
N ILE A 39 -6.04 -10.58 2.63
CA ILE A 39 -6.07 -11.13 1.27
C ILE A 39 -7.49 -11.54 0.86
N LEU A 40 -8.17 -12.32 1.71
CA LEU A 40 -9.52 -12.80 1.42
C LEU A 40 -10.56 -11.66 1.40
N SER A 41 -10.39 -10.65 2.24
CA SER A 41 -11.28 -9.49 2.27
C SER A 41 -11.18 -8.66 0.99
N PHE A 42 -9.97 -8.47 0.46
CA PHE A 42 -9.76 -7.79 -0.82
C PHE A 42 -10.32 -8.60 -1.99
N LEU A 43 -10.16 -9.93 -1.98
CA LEU A 43 -10.81 -10.82 -2.96
C LEU A 43 -12.34 -10.64 -2.96
N VAL A 44 -12.97 -10.62 -1.77
CA VAL A 44 -14.42 -10.42 -1.64
C VAL A 44 -14.83 -9.03 -2.08
N LEU A 45 -14.06 -8.00 -1.69
CA LEU A 45 -14.32 -6.61 -2.04
C LEU A 45 -14.25 -6.41 -3.56
N GLU A 46 -13.23 -6.96 -4.22
CA GLU A 46 -13.11 -6.93 -5.69
C GLU A 46 -14.32 -7.58 -6.36
N LYS A 47 -14.70 -8.80 -5.94
CA LYS A 47 -15.88 -9.48 -6.47
C LYS A 47 -17.16 -8.66 -6.28
N PHE A 48 -17.30 -8.00 -5.13
CA PHE A 48 -18.44 -7.15 -4.85
C PHE A 48 -18.46 -5.89 -5.73
N LEU A 49 -17.31 -5.23 -5.91
CA LEU A 49 -17.17 -4.07 -6.79
C LEU A 49 -17.45 -4.43 -8.24
N CYS A 50 -16.89 -5.54 -8.73
CA CYS A 50 -17.14 -6.06 -10.07
C CYS A 50 -18.63 -6.38 -10.27
N TRP A 51 -19.26 -7.08 -9.31
CA TRP A 51 -20.68 -7.45 -9.42
C TRP A 51 -21.63 -6.24 -9.48
N ARG A 52 -21.33 -5.16 -8.77
CA ARG A 52 -22.19 -3.95 -8.76
C ARG A 52 -22.04 -3.05 -9.97
N HIS A 53 -20.88 -3.03 -10.63
CA HIS A 53 -20.57 -2.03 -11.65
C HIS A 53 -20.37 -2.60 -13.05
N CYS A 54 -20.47 -3.93 -13.24
CA CYS A 54 -20.06 -4.58 -14.47
C CYS A 54 -21.18 -5.10 -15.32
N HIS A 55 -21.37 -4.44 -16.44
CA HIS A 55 -22.05 -4.96 -17.63
C HIS A 55 -21.19 -4.92 -18.91
N GLU A 56 -19.89 -4.53 -18.84
CA GLU A 56 -18.99 -4.41 -20.00
C GLU A 56 -17.53 -4.81 -19.67
N GLU A 57 -16.73 -5.15 -20.69
CA GLU A 57 -15.34 -5.63 -20.61
C GLU A 57 -14.32 -4.67 -19.94
N LEU A 58 -14.69 -3.42 -19.67
CA LEU A 58 -13.85 -2.42 -19.01
C LEU A 58 -13.85 -2.54 -17.47
N CYS A 59 -14.56 -3.48 -16.93
CA CYS A 59 -14.81 -3.60 -15.50
C CYS A 59 -13.61 -4.02 -14.68
N ASP A 60 -12.77 -4.89 -15.22
CA ASP A 60 -11.57 -5.36 -14.53
C ASP A 60 -10.58 -4.22 -14.26
N LEU A 61 -10.53 -3.21 -15.16
CA LEU A 61 -9.62 -2.09 -15.04
C LEU A 61 -10.01 -1.10 -13.93
N TYR A 62 -11.30 -0.81 -13.79
CA TYR A 62 -11.79 0.10 -12.75
C TYR A 62 -11.84 -0.56 -11.37
N GLY A 63 -12.12 -1.86 -11.29
CA GLY A 63 -12.17 -2.61 -10.04
C GLY A 63 -10.84 -2.53 -9.29
N PHE A 64 -9.73 -2.85 -9.96
CA PHE A 64 -8.42 -2.84 -9.32
C PHE A 64 -7.94 -1.44 -8.93
N VAL A 65 -8.31 -0.40 -9.71
CA VAL A 65 -7.96 1.00 -9.35
C VAL A 65 -8.60 1.42 -8.04
N TYR A 66 -9.89 1.12 -7.85
CA TYR A 66 -10.57 1.43 -6.60
C TYR A 66 -10.03 0.63 -5.42
N LEU A 67 -9.70 -0.65 -5.63
CA LEU A 67 -9.06 -1.47 -4.59
C LEU A 67 -7.69 -0.92 -4.19
N ASN A 68 -6.89 -0.53 -5.18
CA ASN A 68 -5.59 0.06 -4.95
C ASN A 68 -5.72 1.37 -4.15
N LEU A 69 -6.61 2.29 -4.55
CA LEU A 69 -6.87 3.53 -3.81
C LEU A 69 -7.39 3.30 -2.38
N ILE A 70 -8.24 2.29 -2.17
CA ILE A 70 -8.74 1.93 -0.84
C ILE A 70 -7.58 1.37 0.01
N GLY A 71 -6.78 0.47 -0.57
CA GLY A 71 -5.62 -0.11 0.11
C GLY A 71 -4.61 0.94 0.52
N ASP A 72 -4.28 1.84 -0.41
CA ASP A 72 -3.39 2.96 -0.19
C ASP A 72 -3.95 3.94 0.87
N GLY A 73 -5.23 4.30 0.78
CA GLY A 73 -5.89 5.14 1.78
C GLY A 73 -5.87 4.53 3.19
N ILE A 74 -6.03 3.22 3.33
CA ILE A 74 -5.90 2.52 4.63
C ILE A 74 -4.44 2.59 5.11
N HIS A 75 -3.47 2.35 4.22
CA HIS A 75 -2.05 2.43 4.56
C HIS A 75 -1.66 3.83 5.02
N ASN A 76 -1.98 4.86 4.25
CA ASN A 76 -1.74 6.26 4.60
C ASN A 76 -2.39 6.65 5.94
N PHE A 77 -3.64 6.19 6.19
CA PHE A 77 -4.30 6.41 7.48
C PHE A 77 -3.49 5.82 8.65
N LEU A 78 -2.96 4.59 8.48
CA LEU A 78 -2.12 3.95 9.49
C LEU A 78 -0.81 4.69 9.71
N ASP A 79 -0.18 5.15 8.64
CA ASP A 79 1.05 5.93 8.70
C ASP A 79 0.86 7.24 9.46
N GLY A 80 -0.24 7.92 9.20
CA GLY A 80 -0.63 9.07 9.99
C GLY A 80 -0.79 8.78 11.48
N MET A 81 -1.41 7.63 11.82
CA MET A 81 -1.52 7.18 13.22
C MET A 81 -0.14 6.91 13.84
N ILE A 82 0.76 6.28 13.08
CA ILE A 82 2.13 5.96 13.54
C ILE A 82 2.92 7.25 13.79
N ILE A 83 2.89 8.19 12.85
CA ILE A 83 3.54 9.49 12.99
C ILE A 83 3.05 10.21 14.25
N ALA A 84 1.74 10.39 14.37
CA ALA A 84 1.17 11.10 15.51
C ALA A 84 1.44 10.37 16.84
N GLY A 85 1.31 9.05 16.87
CA GLY A 85 1.65 8.23 18.05
C GLY A 85 3.12 8.38 18.46
N SER A 86 4.04 8.48 17.50
CA SER A 86 5.45 8.70 17.77
C SER A 86 5.73 10.09 18.35
N PHE A 87 5.05 11.13 17.84
CA PHE A 87 5.15 12.49 18.40
C PHE A 87 4.56 12.58 19.82
N LEU A 88 3.57 11.77 20.15
CA LEU A 88 3.04 11.69 21.52
C LEU A 88 4.05 11.08 22.51
N VAL A 89 5.00 10.28 22.02
CA VAL A 89 6.09 9.73 22.85
C VAL A 89 7.20 10.78 23.02
N SER A 90 7.77 11.30 21.92
CA SER A 90 8.75 12.37 21.91
C SER A 90 8.82 13.03 20.53
N ALA A 91 9.22 14.31 20.48
CA ALA A 91 9.45 15.03 19.24
C ALA A 91 10.53 14.37 18.37
N GLU A 92 11.60 13.83 19.00
CA GLU A 92 12.67 13.12 18.30
C GLU A 92 12.15 11.86 17.60
N MET A 93 11.42 11.01 18.32
CA MET A 93 10.77 9.83 17.72
C MET A 93 9.83 10.21 16.59
N GLY A 94 9.01 11.25 16.76
CA GLY A 94 8.10 11.72 15.74
C GLY A 94 8.80 12.12 14.45
N VAL A 95 9.92 12.87 14.55
CA VAL A 95 10.72 13.29 13.39
C VAL A 95 11.34 12.07 12.68
N VAL A 96 11.98 11.17 13.42
CA VAL A 96 12.60 9.96 12.87
C VAL A 96 11.55 9.12 12.15
N THR A 97 10.43 8.84 12.80
CA THR A 97 9.33 8.07 12.20
C THR A 97 8.78 8.73 10.94
N THR A 98 8.65 10.06 10.93
CA THR A 98 8.20 10.79 9.74
C THR A 98 9.17 10.61 8.55
N ILE A 99 10.49 10.71 8.79
CA ILE A 99 11.50 10.50 7.75
C ILE A 99 11.41 9.07 7.20
N VAL A 100 11.27 8.10 8.06
CA VAL A 100 11.13 6.70 7.68
C VAL A 100 9.88 6.48 6.82
N ILE A 101 8.73 6.97 7.25
CA ILE A 101 7.47 6.83 6.50
C ILE A 101 7.60 7.51 5.14
N LEU A 102 8.09 8.74 5.05
CA LEU A 102 8.31 9.42 3.78
C LEU A 102 9.26 8.65 2.85
N SER A 103 10.22 7.91 3.38
CA SER A 103 11.17 7.15 2.56
C SER A 103 10.53 5.99 1.80
N HIS A 104 9.44 5.41 2.30
CA HIS A 104 8.68 4.38 1.59
C HIS A 104 7.44 4.93 0.87
N GLU A 105 6.81 5.99 1.37
CA GLU A 105 5.67 6.63 0.74
C GLU A 105 6.00 7.20 -0.64
N VAL A 106 7.14 7.88 -0.80
CA VAL A 106 7.52 8.45 -2.10
C VAL A 106 7.59 7.40 -3.23
N PRO A 107 8.28 6.26 -3.07
CA PRO A 107 8.21 5.16 -4.06
C PRO A 107 6.79 4.64 -4.29
N GLN A 108 6.00 4.52 -3.25
CA GLN A 108 4.65 3.96 -3.32
C GLN A 108 3.70 4.89 -4.09
N GLU A 109 3.66 6.17 -3.76
CA GLU A 109 2.88 7.20 -4.45
C GLU A 109 3.24 7.33 -5.94
N LEU A 110 4.52 7.21 -6.29
CA LEU A 110 4.96 7.15 -7.69
C LEU A 110 4.40 5.92 -8.41
N GLY A 111 4.34 4.78 -7.75
CA GLY A 111 3.73 3.56 -8.25
C GLY A 111 2.23 3.74 -8.47
N GLU A 112 1.53 4.24 -7.46
CA GLU A 112 0.09 4.56 -7.48
C GLU A 112 -0.27 5.48 -8.66
N PHE A 113 0.44 6.60 -8.79
CA PHE A 113 0.28 7.49 -9.93
C PHE A 113 0.43 6.76 -11.27
N GLY A 114 1.41 5.85 -11.36
CA GLY A 114 1.62 5.03 -12.56
C GLY A 114 0.45 4.10 -12.86
N VAL A 115 -0.15 3.50 -11.84
CA VAL A 115 -1.35 2.65 -11.96
C VAL A 115 -2.54 3.47 -12.46
N LEU A 116 -2.79 4.64 -11.87
CA LEU A 116 -3.89 5.53 -12.28
C LEU A 116 -3.75 6.02 -13.73
N ILE A 117 -2.53 6.41 -14.14
CA ILE A 117 -2.25 6.78 -15.54
C ILE A 117 -2.45 5.59 -16.47
N TYR A 118 -2.03 4.40 -16.07
CA TYR A 118 -2.23 3.18 -16.85
C TYR A 118 -3.71 2.86 -17.04
N ALA A 119 -4.53 3.06 -16.01
CA ALA A 119 -5.98 2.91 -16.06
C ALA A 119 -6.71 4.00 -16.87
N GLY A 120 -5.98 4.93 -17.49
CA GLY A 120 -6.54 5.95 -18.38
C GLY A 120 -6.98 7.24 -17.69
N PHE A 121 -6.63 7.43 -16.42
CA PHE A 121 -6.87 8.72 -15.74
C PHE A 121 -6.00 9.83 -16.33
N THR A 122 -6.54 11.03 -16.42
CA THR A 122 -5.73 12.20 -16.75
C THR A 122 -4.75 12.51 -15.61
N LYS A 123 -3.60 13.11 -15.93
CA LYS A 123 -2.58 13.46 -14.91
C LYS A 123 -3.17 14.24 -13.73
N ALA A 124 -4.07 15.18 -14.00
CA ALA A 124 -4.71 15.99 -12.96
C ALA A 124 -5.62 15.14 -12.05
N ARG A 125 -6.39 14.20 -12.61
CA ARG A 125 -7.22 13.28 -11.83
C ARG A 125 -6.36 12.29 -11.03
N ALA A 126 -5.31 11.74 -11.63
CA ALA A 126 -4.39 10.84 -10.94
C ALA A 126 -3.75 11.54 -9.73
N LEU A 127 -3.22 12.76 -9.91
CA LEU A 127 -2.68 13.56 -8.80
C LEU A 127 -3.74 13.90 -7.74
N LEU A 128 -4.98 14.17 -8.15
CA LEU A 128 -6.06 14.43 -7.20
C LEU A 128 -6.38 13.18 -6.35
N PHE A 129 -6.45 12.00 -6.95
CA PHE A 129 -6.73 10.77 -6.23
C PHE A 129 -5.58 10.39 -5.29
N ASN A 130 -4.31 10.51 -5.72
CA ASN A 130 -3.15 10.35 -4.84
C ASN A 130 -3.22 11.33 -3.66
N LEU A 131 -3.51 12.60 -3.91
CA LEU A 131 -3.64 13.59 -2.85
C LEU A 131 -4.77 13.23 -1.88
N LEU A 132 -5.91 12.77 -2.38
CA LEU A 132 -7.04 12.37 -1.52
C LEU A 132 -6.70 11.15 -0.68
N SER A 133 -5.95 10.19 -1.24
CA SER A 133 -5.45 9.04 -0.52
C SER A 133 -4.44 9.48 0.55
N ALA A 134 -3.43 10.24 0.20
CA ALA A 134 -2.42 10.76 1.12
C ALA A 134 -3.04 11.60 2.26
N LEU A 135 -4.12 12.34 2.01
CA LEU A 135 -4.83 13.08 3.06
C LEU A 135 -5.47 12.19 4.13
N THR A 136 -5.65 10.90 3.88
CA THR A 136 -6.10 9.96 4.92
C THR A 136 -5.09 9.84 6.06
N ALA A 137 -3.81 10.11 5.82
CA ALA A 137 -2.79 10.20 6.87
C ALA A 137 -3.11 11.31 7.90
N VAL A 138 -3.67 12.45 7.44
CA VAL A 138 -4.08 13.52 8.36
C VAL A 138 -5.21 13.04 9.25
N PHE A 139 -6.20 12.33 8.69
CA PHE A 139 -7.30 11.75 9.47
C PHE A 139 -6.79 10.68 10.43
N GLY A 140 -5.84 9.84 10.03
CA GLY A 140 -5.17 8.87 10.88
C GLY A 140 -4.44 9.54 12.04
N GLY A 141 -3.69 10.59 11.76
CA GLY A 141 -3.01 11.39 12.78
C GLY A 141 -3.97 12.05 13.79
N MET A 142 -5.06 12.64 13.29
CA MET A 142 -6.12 13.19 14.16
C MET A 142 -6.77 12.09 15.02
N PHE A 143 -7.10 10.95 14.41
CA PHE A 143 -7.65 9.80 15.13
C PHE A 143 -6.70 9.34 16.24
N ALA A 144 -5.42 9.19 15.95
CA ALA A 144 -4.39 8.83 16.92
C ALA A 144 -4.32 9.84 18.06
N TYR A 145 -4.35 11.12 17.76
CA TYR A 145 -4.31 12.18 18.78
C TYR A 145 -5.49 12.12 19.75
N PHE A 146 -6.72 11.93 19.24
CA PHE A 146 -7.93 11.90 20.08
C PHE A 146 -8.14 10.57 20.79
N TYR A 147 -7.67 9.45 20.23
CA TYR A 147 -7.89 8.09 20.74
C TYR A 147 -6.60 7.39 21.18
N SER A 148 -5.60 8.14 21.64
CA SER A 148 -4.25 7.64 21.98
C SER A 148 -4.22 6.40 22.87
N MET A 149 -5.21 6.24 23.77
CA MET A 149 -5.28 5.11 24.71
C MET A 149 -5.62 3.76 24.05
N HIS A 150 -6.18 3.74 22.82
CA HIS A 150 -6.64 2.54 22.11
C HIS A 150 -5.86 2.24 20.83
N ILE A 151 -4.86 3.06 20.47
CA ILE A 151 -4.11 2.96 19.22
C ILE A 151 -3.38 1.63 19.09
N HIS A 152 -2.83 1.12 20.19
CA HIS A 152 -2.03 -0.10 20.19
C HIS A 152 -2.84 -1.29 19.67
N ASP A 153 -4.06 -1.48 20.16
CA ASP A 153 -4.89 -2.62 19.77
C ASP A 153 -5.34 -2.53 18.30
N LEU A 154 -5.68 -1.31 17.85
CA LEU A 154 -6.13 -1.10 16.47
C LEU A 154 -5.01 -1.33 15.45
N ARG A 155 -3.79 -0.84 15.72
CA ARG A 155 -2.62 -1.07 14.86
C ARG A 155 -2.30 -2.54 14.68
N SER A 156 -2.41 -3.33 15.73
CA SER A 156 -2.12 -4.76 15.69
C SER A 156 -3.02 -5.53 14.72
N ILE A 157 -4.20 -5.00 14.39
CA ILE A 157 -5.12 -5.58 13.40
C ILE A 157 -4.91 -4.95 12.03
N LEU A 158 -4.83 -3.62 11.96
CA LEU A 158 -4.83 -2.91 10.68
C LEU A 158 -3.55 -3.11 9.88
N LEU A 159 -2.38 -3.17 10.53
CA LEU A 159 -1.09 -3.40 9.84
C LEU A 159 -1.06 -4.73 9.07
N PRO A 160 -1.31 -5.89 9.70
CA PRO A 160 -1.32 -7.15 8.96
C PRO A 160 -2.47 -7.24 7.95
N PHE A 161 -3.60 -6.60 8.21
CA PHE A 161 -4.70 -6.51 7.25
C PHE A 161 -4.30 -5.74 5.99
N ALA A 162 -3.65 -4.58 6.13
CA ALA A 162 -3.12 -3.80 5.01
C ALA A 162 -2.05 -4.57 4.23
N ALA A 163 -1.15 -5.30 4.91
CA ALA A 163 -0.17 -6.17 4.27
C ALA A 163 -0.85 -7.22 3.38
N GLY A 164 -1.96 -7.82 3.84
CA GLY A 164 -2.78 -8.75 3.05
C GLY A 164 -3.36 -8.10 1.80
N GLY A 165 -3.88 -6.88 1.92
CA GLY A 165 -4.38 -6.07 0.80
C GLY A 165 -3.30 -5.78 -0.23
N PHE A 166 -2.11 -5.36 0.20
CA PHE A 166 -0.96 -5.09 -0.67
C PHE A 166 -0.50 -6.33 -1.44
N ILE A 167 -0.42 -7.48 -0.76
CA ILE A 167 -0.10 -8.76 -1.41
C ILE A 167 -1.16 -9.09 -2.46
N TYR A 168 -2.44 -8.92 -2.13
CA TYR A 168 -3.54 -9.18 -3.05
C TYR A 168 -3.43 -8.32 -4.31
N ILE A 169 -3.38 -6.99 -4.16
CA ILE A 169 -3.29 -6.05 -5.28
C ILE A 169 -2.06 -6.35 -6.16
N ALA A 170 -0.89 -6.56 -5.55
CA ALA A 170 0.32 -6.80 -6.29
C ALA A 170 0.26 -8.09 -7.12
N LEU A 171 -0.20 -9.19 -6.52
CA LEU A 171 -0.15 -10.53 -7.13
C LEU A 171 -1.37 -10.84 -8.01
N VAL A 172 -2.55 -10.34 -7.65
CA VAL A 172 -3.80 -10.68 -8.34
C VAL A 172 -4.15 -9.65 -9.43
N ASP A 173 -3.84 -8.36 -9.19
CA ASP A 173 -4.20 -7.31 -10.13
C ASP A 173 -3.02 -6.85 -10.99
N LEU A 174 -1.93 -6.40 -10.37
CA LEU A 174 -0.86 -5.72 -11.10
C LEU A 174 0.05 -6.68 -11.88
N ILE A 175 0.47 -7.80 -11.28
CA ILE A 175 1.36 -8.76 -11.95
C ILE A 175 0.67 -9.43 -13.15
N PRO A 176 -0.59 -9.90 -13.08
CA PRO A 176 -1.29 -10.39 -14.26
C PRO A 176 -1.42 -9.35 -15.38
N GLU A 177 -1.59 -8.07 -15.05
CA GLU A 177 -1.65 -6.99 -16.04
C GLU A 177 -0.31 -6.85 -16.80
N LEU A 178 0.82 -7.02 -16.11
CA LEU A 178 2.14 -7.05 -16.74
C LEU A 178 2.29 -8.23 -17.70
N HIS A 179 1.74 -9.39 -17.38
CA HIS A 179 1.79 -10.59 -18.21
C HIS A 179 1.03 -10.49 -19.54
N LYS A 180 0.11 -9.53 -19.69
CA LYS A 180 -0.57 -9.26 -20.97
C LYS A 180 0.42 -8.76 -22.06
N ARG A 181 1.58 -8.23 -21.68
CA ARG A 181 2.65 -7.76 -22.58
C ARG A 181 3.73 -8.82 -22.73
N ARG A 182 3.77 -9.50 -23.89
CA ARG A 182 4.61 -10.69 -24.13
C ARG A 182 5.96 -10.42 -24.82
N LYS A 183 6.35 -9.16 -25.06
CA LYS A 183 7.63 -8.87 -25.73
C LYS A 183 8.81 -9.06 -24.78
N PRO A 184 9.87 -9.84 -25.16
CA PRO A 184 10.97 -10.14 -24.23
C PRO A 184 11.69 -8.91 -23.66
N LYS A 185 11.85 -7.84 -24.45
CA LYS A 185 12.46 -6.59 -23.98
C LYS A 185 11.60 -5.88 -22.92
N GLU A 186 10.27 -5.92 -23.08
CA GLU A 186 9.33 -5.34 -22.13
C GLU A 186 9.32 -6.17 -20.82
N ALA A 187 9.36 -7.51 -20.93
CA ALA A 187 9.41 -8.40 -19.79
C ALA A 187 10.68 -8.16 -18.94
N TRP A 188 11.86 -8.04 -19.58
CA TRP A 188 13.09 -7.75 -18.86
C TRP A 188 13.03 -6.41 -18.12
N LEU A 189 12.50 -5.37 -18.77
CA LEU A 189 12.33 -4.06 -18.17
C LEU A 189 11.36 -4.12 -16.98
N GLN A 190 10.26 -4.85 -17.10
CA GLN A 190 9.30 -5.08 -16.00
C GLN A 190 9.99 -5.74 -14.80
N PHE A 191 10.77 -6.82 -15.03
CA PHE A 191 11.53 -7.47 -13.96
C PHE A 191 12.49 -6.52 -13.24
N MET A 192 13.20 -5.67 -13.97
CA MET A 192 14.08 -4.68 -13.38
C MET A 192 13.31 -3.68 -12.49
N PHE A 193 12.15 -3.21 -12.95
CA PHE A 193 11.37 -2.23 -12.19
C PHE A 193 10.63 -2.85 -11.00
N ILE A 194 10.16 -4.10 -11.09
CA ILE A 194 9.68 -4.86 -9.91
C ILE A 194 10.82 -4.97 -8.88
N GLY A 195 12.00 -5.41 -9.31
CA GLY A 195 13.16 -5.51 -8.43
C GLY A 195 13.55 -4.17 -7.80
N LEU A 196 13.49 -3.07 -8.59
CA LEU A 196 13.76 -1.72 -8.08
C LEU A 196 12.75 -1.31 -7.02
N GLY A 197 11.44 -1.59 -7.22
CA GLY A 197 10.41 -1.33 -6.22
C GLY A 197 10.65 -2.11 -4.92
N VAL A 198 10.93 -3.42 -5.04
CA VAL A 198 11.27 -4.26 -3.87
C VAL A 198 12.49 -3.72 -3.12
N VAL A 199 13.57 -3.39 -3.86
CA VAL A 199 14.82 -2.88 -3.27
C VAL A 199 14.60 -1.50 -2.63
N ALA A 200 13.81 -0.62 -3.24
CA ALA A 200 13.51 0.68 -2.68
C ALA A 200 12.85 0.56 -1.30
N LEU A 201 11.86 -0.33 -1.17
CA LEU A 201 11.18 -0.57 0.11
C LEU A 201 12.07 -1.35 1.10
N TRP A 202 12.90 -2.28 0.63
CA TRP A 202 13.87 -2.94 1.49
C TRP A 202 14.92 -1.96 2.04
N LEU A 203 15.44 -1.05 1.21
CA LEU A 203 16.40 -0.03 1.67
C LEU A 203 15.77 0.94 2.67
N SER A 204 14.47 1.25 2.55
CA SER A 204 13.79 2.11 3.52
C SER A 204 13.80 1.49 4.92
N THR A 205 13.76 0.15 5.05
CA THR A 205 13.81 -0.52 6.36
C THR A 205 15.18 -0.40 7.03
N MET A 206 16.26 -0.21 6.26
CA MET A 206 17.60 0.01 6.81
C MET A 206 17.72 1.34 7.59
N ILE A 207 16.82 2.29 7.32
CA ILE A 207 16.70 3.55 8.06
C ILE A 207 15.97 3.32 9.41
N TYR A 208 15.25 2.20 9.51
CA TYR A 208 14.39 1.86 10.67
C TYR A 208 15.13 1.14 11.79
N ASP A 209 16.19 0.40 11.47
CA ASP A 209 16.93 -0.44 12.43
C ASP A 209 17.98 0.33 13.23
N TYR A 210 17.94 1.68 13.23
CA TYR A 210 18.71 2.57 14.08
C TYR A 210 17.77 3.36 15.00
#